data_bedec16fc865d24e2f6db937ccab3ed0
#
_entry.id   bedec16fc865d24e2f6db937ccab3ed0
#
_cell.length_a   1.000
_cell.length_b   1.000
_cell.length_c   1.000
_cell.angle_alpha   90.00
_cell.angle_beta   90.00
_cell.angle_gamma   90.00
#
_symmetry.space_group_name_H-M   'P 1'
#
loop_
_entity.id
_entity.type
_entity.pdbx_description
1 polymer ?
#
loop_
_entity_poly.entity_id
_entity_poly.type
_entity_poly.pdbx_seq_one_letter_code
_entity_poly.pdbx_strand_id
1 'polypeptide(L)'
;PTATVVVNVDGVDYPAVNNGDGTWTLADNTLPTLADGPHTITVTATDAAGNVGNDTAVVTIDTSLPVVSLDDLTTNDTTPALTGAIDDPTATVVVNVDGIDYPATNNGDGTWTLADNTLPALIDGPHTVAVTATDPAGNTATDTATLTIDTVPADLIGAITIPEDLNGDGILNADELGT
;
A
#
# COMPACT_ATOMS: atom_id res chain seq x y z
N PRO A 1 44.01 -17.76 -9.72
CA PRO A 1 44.13 -16.48 -9.04
C PRO A 1 44.15 -16.71 -7.54
N THR A 2 45.20 -16.21 -6.92
CA THR A 2 45.49 -16.47 -5.49
C THR A 2 45.39 -15.17 -4.67
N ALA A 3 44.63 -14.19 -5.19
CA ALA A 3 44.43 -12.91 -4.51
C ALA A 3 43.65 -13.11 -3.21
N THR A 4 44.04 -12.45 -2.15
CA THR A 4 43.23 -12.28 -0.94
C THR A 4 42.20 -11.18 -1.19
N VAL A 5 40.99 -11.36 -0.67
CA VAL A 5 39.90 -10.39 -0.80
C VAL A 5 39.49 -9.93 0.58
N VAL A 6 39.35 -8.62 0.75
CA VAL A 6 38.86 -7.98 1.97
C VAL A 6 37.71 -7.06 1.57
N VAL A 7 36.63 -7.14 2.31
CA VAL A 7 35.45 -6.24 2.20
C VAL A 7 35.51 -5.30 3.39
N ASN A 8 35.59 -4.01 3.11
CA ASN A 8 35.48 -2.95 4.12
C ASN A 8 34.05 -2.42 4.11
N VAL A 9 33.43 -2.41 5.27
CA VAL A 9 32.09 -1.79 5.46
C VAL A 9 32.23 -0.70 6.51
N ASP A 10 32.04 0.53 6.11
CA ASP A 10 32.13 1.72 6.99
C ASP A 10 33.43 1.78 7.80
N GLY A 11 34.54 1.37 7.20
CA GLY A 11 35.87 1.40 7.84
C GLY A 11 36.26 0.14 8.63
N VAL A 12 35.39 -0.89 8.66
CA VAL A 12 35.70 -2.18 9.29
C VAL A 12 35.95 -3.25 8.23
N ASP A 13 37.07 -3.96 8.37
CA ASP A 13 37.51 -4.98 7.41
C ASP A 13 36.94 -6.36 7.76
N TYR A 14 36.43 -7.04 6.73
CA TYR A 14 35.93 -8.42 6.78
C TYR A 14 36.63 -9.26 5.72
N PRO A 15 37.25 -10.39 6.08
CA PRO A 15 37.89 -11.28 5.11
C PRO A 15 36.80 -11.97 4.26
N ALA A 16 36.99 -11.95 2.95
CA ALA A 16 36.09 -12.59 1.99
C ALA A 16 36.79 -13.76 1.28
N VAL A 17 36.01 -14.69 0.74
CA VAL A 17 36.48 -15.84 0.00
C VAL A 17 36.62 -15.48 -1.48
N ASN A 18 37.81 -15.68 -2.05
CA ASN A 18 37.99 -15.65 -3.49
C ASN A 18 37.60 -17.02 -4.06
N ASN A 19 36.57 -17.06 -4.91
CA ASN A 19 36.01 -18.31 -5.45
C ASN A 19 36.87 -18.92 -6.58
N GLY A 20 37.85 -18.15 -7.10
CA GLY A 20 38.80 -18.63 -8.12
C GLY A 20 38.28 -18.55 -9.56
N ASP A 21 37.02 -18.17 -9.76
CA ASP A 21 36.31 -18.02 -11.05
C ASP A 21 36.13 -16.56 -11.48
N GLY A 22 36.75 -15.62 -10.75
CA GLY A 22 36.60 -14.18 -10.96
C GLY A 22 35.58 -13.55 -10.03
N THR A 23 34.93 -14.33 -9.16
CA THR A 23 33.99 -13.86 -8.14
C THR A 23 34.56 -14.00 -6.72
N TRP A 24 33.95 -13.33 -5.77
CA TRP A 24 34.23 -13.43 -4.35
C TRP A 24 32.93 -13.51 -3.54
N THR A 25 33.01 -14.00 -2.32
CA THR A 25 31.85 -14.12 -1.42
C THR A 25 32.24 -13.69 -0.02
N LEU A 26 31.47 -12.80 0.59
CA LEU A 26 31.40 -12.59 2.03
C LEU A 26 30.28 -13.49 2.56
N ALA A 27 30.58 -14.35 3.53
CA ALA A 27 29.61 -15.28 4.07
C ALA A 27 28.42 -14.52 4.69
N ASP A 28 27.23 -15.11 4.58
CA ASP A 28 26.05 -14.58 5.24
C ASP A 28 26.23 -14.47 6.76
N ASN A 29 25.61 -13.49 7.38
CA ASN A 29 25.74 -13.16 8.81
C ASN A 29 27.17 -12.82 9.29
N THR A 30 28.10 -12.45 8.39
CA THR A 30 29.43 -11.95 8.75
C THR A 30 29.37 -10.51 9.23
N LEU A 31 28.49 -9.70 8.67
CA LEU A 31 28.31 -8.31 9.08
C LEU A 31 27.46 -8.23 10.35
N PRO A 32 27.73 -7.27 11.24
CA PRO A 32 26.80 -6.92 12.31
C PRO A 32 25.51 -6.34 11.71
N THR A 33 24.50 -6.18 12.54
CA THR A 33 23.30 -5.40 12.16
C THR A 33 23.73 -3.98 11.79
N LEU A 34 23.47 -3.59 10.55
CA LEU A 34 23.69 -2.23 10.06
C LEU A 34 22.46 -1.39 10.39
N ALA A 35 22.68 -0.11 10.67
CA ALA A 35 21.60 0.85 10.88
C ALA A 35 20.95 1.25 9.54
N ASP A 36 19.75 1.81 9.58
CA ASP A 36 19.14 2.39 8.39
C ASP A 36 19.99 3.56 7.85
N GLY A 37 20.14 3.60 6.54
CA GLY A 37 20.91 4.60 5.82
C GLY A 37 21.96 4.03 4.87
N PRO A 38 22.75 4.89 4.23
CA PRO A 38 23.77 4.49 3.27
C PRO A 38 25.04 3.98 3.98
N HIS A 39 25.54 2.83 3.54
CA HIS A 39 26.80 2.22 3.98
C HIS A 39 27.76 2.13 2.82
N THR A 40 29.01 2.58 3.02
CA THR A 40 30.06 2.47 2.00
C THR A 40 30.73 1.11 2.09
N ILE A 41 30.72 0.38 0.99
CA ILE A 41 31.39 -0.92 0.85
C ILE A 41 32.54 -0.78 -0.13
N THR A 42 33.75 -1.12 0.33
CA THR A 42 34.95 -1.17 -0.51
C THR A 42 35.47 -2.59 -0.55
N VAL A 43 35.64 -3.16 -1.72
CA VAL A 43 36.27 -4.47 -1.92
C VAL A 43 37.69 -4.26 -2.37
N THR A 44 38.64 -4.90 -1.70
CA THR A 44 40.07 -4.84 -2.02
C THR A 44 40.57 -6.24 -2.30
N ALA A 45 41.18 -6.44 -3.46
CA ALA A 45 41.90 -7.68 -3.82
C ALA A 45 43.39 -7.42 -3.87
N THR A 46 44.18 -8.27 -3.21
CA THR A 46 45.64 -8.19 -3.21
C THR A 46 46.23 -9.49 -3.72
N ASP A 47 47.06 -9.46 -4.76
CA ASP A 47 47.73 -10.63 -5.31
C ASP A 47 48.99 -11.03 -4.51
N ALA A 48 49.57 -12.15 -4.87
CA ALA A 48 50.78 -12.66 -4.21
C ALA A 48 52.03 -11.77 -4.41
N ALA A 49 52.04 -10.87 -5.39
CA ALA A 49 53.09 -9.90 -5.63
C ALA A 49 52.88 -8.58 -4.86
N GLY A 50 51.73 -8.43 -4.20
CA GLY A 50 51.37 -7.23 -3.47
C GLY A 50 50.62 -6.16 -4.33
N ASN A 51 50.23 -6.49 -5.57
CA ASN A 51 49.44 -5.56 -6.36
C ASN A 51 48.00 -5.53 -5.82
N VAL A 52 47.45 -4.33 -5.73
CA VAL A 52 46.15 -4.06 -5.14
C VAL A 52 45.15 -3.52 -6.20
N GLY A 53 43.98 -4.11 -6.25
CA GLY A 53 42.82 -3.57 -6.96
C GLY A 53 41.67 -3.37 -6.00
N ASN A 54 40.87 -2.32 -6.18
CA ASN A 54 39.69 -2.07 -5.36
C ASN A 54 38.51 -1.57 -6.18
N ASP A 55 37.34 -1.74 -5.63
CA ASP A 55 36.06 -1.18 -6.12
C ASP A 55 35.21 -0.76 -4.93
N THR A 56 34.35 0.24 -5.13
CA THR A 56 33.54 0.82 -4.05
C THR A 56 32.10 0.98 -4.51
N ALA A 57 31.15 0.59 -3.63
CA ALA A 57 29.73 0.74 -3.81
C ALA A 57 29.07 1.30 -2.55
N VAL A 58 27.85 1.81 -2.68
CA VAL A 58 26.98 2.19 -1.57
C VAL A 58 25.81 1.22 -1.53
N VAL A 59 25.57 0.63 -0.36
CA VAL A 59 24.38 -0.16 -0.06
C VAL A 59 23.54 0.64 0.93
N THR A 60 22.26 0.79 0.67
CA THR A 60 21.34 1.46 1.59
C THR A 60 20.53 0.40 2.33
N ILE A 61 20.58 0.45 3.65
CA ILE A 61 19.72 -0.34 4.52
C ILE A 61 18.48 0.52 4.82
N ASP A 62 17.31 -0.07 4.65
CA ASP A 62 16.03 0.53 4.99
C ASP A 62 15.13 -0.55 5.58
N THR A 63 14.81 -0.43 6.85
CA THR A 63 13.92 -1.33 7.58
C THR A 63 12.65 -0.63 8.04
N SER A 64 12.46 0.63 7.64
CA SER A 64 11.28 1.43 7.96
C SER A 64 10.08 0.93 7.18
N LEU A 65 8.96 0.72 7.86
CA LEU A 65 7.70 0.35 7.18
C LEU A 65 7.01 1.61 6.67
N PRO A 66 6.43 1.60 5.46
CA PRO A 66 5.52 2.67 5.05
C PRO A 66 4.28 2.69 5.95
N VAL A 67 3.60 3.83 6.03
CA VAL A 67 2.29 3.93 6.70
C VAL A 67 1.23 4.11 5.64
N VAL A 68 0.21 3.25 5.64
CA VAL A 68 -0.93 3.33 4.74
C VAL A 68 -2.22 3.24 5.55
N SER A 69 -3.27 3.94 5.11
CA SER A 69 -4.59 3.87 5.74
C SER A 69 -5.72 3.79 4.72
N LEU A 70 -6.83 3.19 5.15
CA LEU A 70 -8.09 3.04 4.45
C LEU A 70 -9.22 3.18 5.47
N ASP A 71 -10.24 4.00 5.15
CA ASP A 71 -11.42 4.17 5.99
C ASP A 71 -12.59 3.31 5.50
N ASP A 72 -13.51 2.96 6.42
CA ASP A 72 -14.77 2.31 6.07
C ASP A 72 -15.59 3.21 5.12
N LEU A 73 -16.19 2.62 4.09
CA LEU A 73 -17.00 3.32 3.12
C LEU A 73 -18.35 2.64 2.98
N THR A 74 -19.44 3.42 3.04
CA THR A 74 -20.78 2.98 2.64
C THR A 74 -21.25 3.81 1.44
N THR A 75 -21.68 3.17 0.37
CA THR A 75 -22.06 3.83 -0.88
C THR A 75 -23.13 3.06 -1.64
N ASN A 76 -23.87 3.74 -2.49
CA ASN A 76 -24.80 3.13 -3.46
C ASN A 76 -24.15 2.92 -4.85
N ASP A 77 -22.88 3.28 -4.99
CA ASP A 77 -22.09 2.98 -6.17
C ASP A 77 -21.55 1.55 -6.07
N THR A 78 -21.81 0.72 -7.06
CA THR A 78 -21.37 -0.68 -7.10
C THR A 78 -19.93 -0.85 -7.57
N THR A 79 -19.30 0.20 -8.09
CA THR A 79 -17.93 0.20 -8.63
C THR A 79 -17.10 1.37 -8.07
N PRO A 80 -17.16 1.67 -6.76
CA PRO A 80 -16.67 2.92 -6.21
C PRO A 80 -15.18 3.11 -6.34
N ALA A 81 -14.74 4.37 -6.40
CA ALA A 81 -13.36 4.71 -6.14
C ALA A 81 -13.03 4.47 -4.66
N LEU A 82 -11.81 3.98 -4.39
CA LEU A 82 -11.28 3.87 -3.03
C LEU A 82 -10.06 4.77 -2.89
N THR A 83 -9.93 5.42 -1.74
CA THR A 83 -8.86 6.36 -1.45
C THR A 83 -8.40 6.22 0.00
N GLY A 84 -7.18 6.66 0.28
CA GLY A 84 -6.65 6.72 1.63
C GLY A 84 -5.35 7.50 1.69
N ALA A 85 -4.71 7.49 2.87
CA ALA A 85 -3.43 8.16 3.06
C ALA A 85 -2.26 7.18 2.92
N ILE A 86 -1.10 7.73 2.53
CA ILE A 86 0.18 7.02 2.46
C ILE A 86 1.30 8.03 2.71
N ASP A 87 2.28 7.69 3.55
CA ASP A 87 3.38 8.60 3.89
C ASP A 87 4.58 8.50 2.94
N ASP A 88 4.78 7.35 2.29
CA ASP A 88 5.87 7.16 1.33
C ASP A 88 5.41 7.43 -0.11
N PRO A 89 5.88 8.52 -0.76
CA PRO A 89 5.50 8.85 -2.14
C PRO A 89 6.05 7.88 -3.18
N THR A 90 6.98 7.00 -2.81
CA THR A 90 7.64 6.04 -3.70
C THR A 90 7.09 4.61 -3.57
N ALA A 91 6.31 4.33 -2.53
CA ALA A 91 5.73 3.02 -2.31
C ALA A 91 4.72 2.65 -3.40
N THR A 92 4.68 1.38 -3.74
CA THR A 92 3.62 0.80 -4.58
C THR A 92 2.41 0.45 -3.70
N VAL A 93 1.20 0.63 -4.25
CA VAL A 93 -0.05 0.37 -3.53
C VAL A 93 -0.89 -0.67 -4.26
N VAL A 94 -1.35 -1.67 -3.52
CA VAL A 94 -2.28 -2.70 -4.01
C VAL A 94 -3.48 -2.74 -3.08
N VAL A 95 -4.68 -2.74 -3.66
CA VAL A 95 -5.95 -2.90 -2.94
C VAL A 95 -6.50 -4.28 -3.23
N ASN A 96 -6.76 -5.06 -2.19
CA ASN A 96 -7.44 -6.35 -2.26
C ASN A 96 -8.92 -6.17 -1.90
N VAL A 97 -9.82 -6.58 -2.77
CA VAL A 97 -11.26 -6.60 -2.50
C VAL A 97 -11.75 -8.04 -2.63
N ASP A 98 -12.26 -8.60 -1.54
CA ASP A 98 -12.77 -9.97 -1.46
C ASP A 98 -11.79 -11.04 -2.02
N GLY A 99 -10.48 -10.82 -1.82
CA GLY A 99 -9.43 -11.74 -2.25
C GLY A 99 -8.88 -11.50 -3.66
N ILE A 100 -9.30 -10.43 -4.34
CA ILE A 100 -8.78 -10.06 -5.67
C ILE A 100 -7.98 -8.77 -5.56
N ASP A 101 -6.76 -8.78 -6.13
CA ASP A 101 -5.84 -7.65 -6.09
C ASP A 101 -6.04 -6.68 -7.25
N TYR A 102 -6.05 -5.39 -6.93
CA TYR A 102 -6.16 -4.28 -7.88
C TYR A 102 -5.01 -3.29 -7.63
N PRO A 103 -4.17 -2.99 -8.64
CA PRO A 103 -3.14 -1.97 -8.48
C PRO A 103 -3.78 -0.60 -8.33
N ALA A 104 -3.36 0.14 -7.30
CA ALA A 104 -3.81 1.50 -7.03
C ALA A 104 -2.70 2.51 -7.35
N THR A 105 -3.07 3.77 -7.54
CA THR A 105 -2.14 4.86 -7.80
C THR A 105 -1.72 5.52 -6.49
N ASN A 106 -0.42 5.55 -6.20
CA ASN A 106 0.15 6.47 -5.22
C ASN A 106 0.25 7.84 -5.89
N ASN A 107 -0.47 8.83 -5.33
CA ASN A 107 -0.57 10.16 -5.95
C ASN A 107 0.68 11.02 -5.70
N GLY A 108 1.57 10.60 -4.76
CA GLY A 108 2.79 11.31 -4.40
C GLY A 108 2.56 12.56 -3.54
N ASP A 109 1.35 12.83 -3.12
CA ASP A 109 0.94 13.98 -2.29
C ASP A 109 0.51 13.58 -0.86
N GLY A 110 0.78 12.33 -0.47
CA GLY A 110 0.35 11.76 0.81
C GLY A 110 -0.96 10.97 0.71
N THR A 111 -1.47 10.75 -0.50
CA THR A 111 -2.70 9.99 -0.75
C THR A 111 -2.48 8.90 -1.80
N TRP A 112 -3.39 7.91 -1.81
CA TRP A 112 -3.49 6.91 -2.87
C TRP A 112 -4.94 6.80 -3.37
N THR A 113 -5.11 6.29 -4.60
CA THR A 113 -6.42 6.16 -5.24
C THR A 113 -6.50 4.86 -6.06
N LEU A 114 -7.55 4.08 -5.84
CA LEU A 114 -8.07 3.13 -6.81
C LEU A 114 -9.20 3.84 -7.57
N ALA A 115 -9.04 4.01 -8.88
CA ALA A 115 -9.96 4.80 -9.68
C ALA A 115 -11.36 4.18 -9.72
N ASP A 116 -12.36 5.05 -9.84
CA ASP A 116 -13.75 4.66 -10.09
C ASP A 116 -13.87 3.72 -11.30
N ASN A 117 -14.81 2.77 -11.22
CA ASN A 117 -15.04 1.74 -12.25
C ASN A 117 -13.83 0.78 -12.50
N THR A 118 -12.86 0.73 -11.58
CA THR A 118 -11.79 -0.30 -11.62
C THR A 118 -12.29 -1.64 -11.08
N LEU A 119 -13.16 -1.61 -10.07
CA LEU A 119 -13.77 -2.80 -9.51
C LEU A 119 -14.87 -3.33 -10.44
N PRO A 120 -15.14 -4.65 -10.47
CA PRO A 120 -16.38 -5.16 -11.04
C PRO A 120 -17.56 -4.67 -10.21
N ALA A 121 -18.77 -4.70 -10.78
CA ALA A 121 -19.96 -4.37 -10.02
C ALA A 121 -20.11 -5.32 -8.82
N LEU A 122 -20.04 -4.74 -7.62
CA LEU A 122 -20.19 -5.44 -6.35
C LEU A 122 -21.68 -5.58 -6.01
N ILE A 123 -22.02 -6.63 -5.26
CA ILE A 123 -23.39 -6.87 -4.79
C ILE A 123 -23.65 -6.08 -3.51
N ASP A 124 -24.92 -5.85 -3.16
CA ASP A 124 -25.28 -5.24 -1.89
C ASP A 124 -24.78 -6.05 -0.70
N GLY A 125 -24.26 -5.36 0.30
CA GLY A 125 -23.71 -5.91 1.53
C GLY A 125 -22.26 -5.50 1.80
N PRO A 126 -21.65 -6.04 2.87
CA PRO A 126 -20.30 -5.73 3.27
C PRO A 126 -19.28 -6.53 2.46
N HIS A 127 -18.22 -5.87 2.00
CA HIS A 127 -17.05 -6.41 1.32
C HIS A 127 -15.81 -6.11 2.15
N THR A 128 -14.89 -7.08 2.25
CA THR A 128 -13.61 -6.87 2.93
C THR A 128 -12.62 -6.22 1.97
N VAL A 129 -12.05 -5.11 2.39
CA VAL A 129 -11.00 -4.40 1.65
C VAL A 129 -9.74 -4.35 2.48
N ALA A 130 -8.60 -4.65 1.86
CA ALA A 130 -7.27 -4.48 2.43
C ALA A 130 -6.42 -3.65 1.47
N VAL A 131 -5.70 -2.66 1.97
CA VAL A 131 -4.69 -1.92 1.21
C VAL A 131 -3.31 -2.32 1.70
N THR A 132 -2.40 -2.60 0.79
CA THR A 132 -0.99 -2.91 1.09
C THR A 132 -0.11 -1.92 0.37
N ALA A 133 0.77 -1.26 1.12
CA ALA A 133 1.86 -0.45 0.61
C ALA A 133 3.19 -1.22 0.69
N THR A 134 4.02 -1.11 -0.34
CA THR A 134 5.36 -1.70 -0.38
C THR A 134 6.35 -0.63 -0.83
N ASP A 135 7.34 -0.35 -0.02
CA ASP A 135 8.40 0.60 -0.33
C ASP A 135 9.44 0.03 -1.33
N PRO A 136 10.39 0.82 -1.83
CA PRO A 136 11.45 0.34 -2.73
C PRO A 136 12.42 -0.68 -2.10
N ALA A 137 12.54 -0.72 -0.77
CA ALA A 137 13.37 -1.69 -0.05
C ALA A 137 12.66 -3.04 0.13
N GLY A 138 11.34 -3.09 -0.09
CA GLY A 138 10.50 -4.28 0.05
C GLY A 138 9.80 -4.38 1.41
N ASN A 139 9.86 -3.33 2.26
CA ASN A 139 9.09 -3.30 3.50
C ASN A 139 7.61 -3.06 3.18
N THR A 140 6.72 -3.75 3.90
CA THR A 140 5.28 -3.72 3.64
C THR A 140 4.47 -3.32 4.86
N ALA A 141 3.41 -2.55 4.64
CA ALA A 141 2.36 -2.30 5.63
C ALA A 141 0.99 -2.53 5.01
N THR A 142 0.02 -2.91 5.84
CA THR A 142 -1.35 -3.22 5.40
C THR A 142 -2.34 -2.60 6.36
N ASP A 143 -3.42 -2.03 5.82
CA ASP A 143 -4.61 -1.62 6.57
C ASP A 143 -5.86 -2.25 5.96
N THR A 144 -6.94 -2.37 6.75
CA THR A 144 -8.16 -3.06 6.35
C THR A 144 -9.39 -2.24 6.73
N ALA A 145 -10.39 -2.25 5.86
CA ALA A 145 -11.66 -1.59 6.07
C ALA A 145 -12.82 -2.42 5.50
N THR A 146 -14.03 -1.99 5.81
CA THR A 146 -15.27 -2.53 5.25
C THR A 146 -15.84 -1.57 4.21
N LEU A 147 -16.02 -2.06 2.98
CA LEU A 147 -16.81 -1.39 1.95
C LEU A 147 -18.22 -1.97 1.99
N THR A 148 -19.22 -1.14 2.25
CA THR A 148 -20.62 -1.57 2.22
C THR A 148 -21.31 -0.98 1.00
N ILE A 149 -21.83 -1.84 0.13
CA ILE A 149 -22.67 -1.45 -0.99
C ILE A 149 -24.13 -1.53 -0.54
N ASP A 150 -24.88 -0.45 -0.75
CA ASP A 150 -26.32 -0.38 -0.45
C ASP A 150 -27.03 0.38 -1.57
N THR A 151 -27.60 -0.36 -2.51
CA THR A 151 -28.36 0.20 -3.65
C THR A 151 -29.85 0.25 -3.38
N VAL A 152 -30.29 -0.17 -2.17
CA VAL A 152 -31.70 -0.19 -1.81
C VAL A 152 -32.16 1.22 -1.49
N PRO A 153 -33.17 1.76 -2.22
CA PRO A 153 -33.75 3.06 -1.89
C PRO A 153 -34.37 3.04 -0.49
N ALA A 154 -34.26 4.16 0.23
CA ALA A 154 -34.98 4.32 1.48
C ALA A 154 -36.51 4.16 1.23
N ASP A 155 -37.14 3.27 1.98
CA ASP A 155 -38.60 3.12 1.94
C ASP A 155 -39.26 4.40 2.44
N LEU A 156 -40.17 4.94 1.64
CA LEU A 156 -41.12 5.96 2.09
C LEU A 156 -42.12 5.30 3.05
N ILE A 157 -41.80 5.36 4.35
CA ILE A 157 -42.66 4.80 5.39
C ILE A 157 -43.84 5.75 5.59
N GLY A 158 -44.98 5.36 5.08
CA GLY A 158 -46.25 5.97 5.37
C GLY A 158 -47.00 6.49 4.14
N ALA A 159 -48.27 6.26 4.12
CA ALA A 159 -49.19 6.96 3.19
C ALA A 159 -49.12 8.48 3.46
N ILE A 160 -49.01 9.27 2.41
CA ILE A 160 -49.22 10.71 2.54
C ILE A 160 -50.69 10.89 2.97
N THR A 161 -50.88 11.25 4.24
CA THR A 161 -52.21 11.64 4.75
C THR A 161 -52.31 13.14 4.71
N ILE A 162 -53.30 13.66 4.06
CA ILE A 162 -53.64 15.07 4.12
C ILE A 162 -54.67 15.20 5.25
N PRO A 163 -54.32 15.86 6.37
CA PRO A 163 -55.23 15.92 7.55
C PRO A 163 -56.59 16.54 7.24
N GLU A 164 -56.64 17.36 6.21
CA GLU A 164 -57.84 18.04 5.72
C GLU A 164 -58.74 17.15 4.83
N ASP A 165 -58.22 16.04 4.30
CA ASP A 165 -59.01 15.04 3.54
C ASP A 165 -59.75 14.12 4.53
N LEU A 166 -60.89 14.60 5.02
CA LEU A 166 -61.69 13.92 6.06
C LEU A 166 -62.41 12.67 5.57
N ASN A 167 -62.64 12.55 4.29
CA ASN A 167 -63.30 11.40 3.67
C ASN A 167 -62.33 10.39 3.07
N GLY A 168 -61.01 10.75 2.94
CA GLY A 168 -59.94 9.87 2.45
C GLY A 168 -59.97 9.58 0.95
N ASP A 169 -60.61 10.45 0.13
CA ASP A 169 -60.75 10.26 -1.31
C ASP A 169 -59.59 10.85 -2.12
N GLY A 170 -58.66 11.55 -1.45
CA GLY A 170 -57.49 12.20 -2.06
C GLY A 170 -57.82 13.52 -2.76
N ILE A 171 -59.02 14.08 -2.57
CA ILE A 171 -59.50 15.33 -3.17
C ILE A 171 -59.96 16.26 -2.07
N LEU A 172 -59.35 17.45 -1.96
CA LEU A 172 -59.82 18.47 -1.02
C LEU A 172 -60.93 19.28 -1.60
N ASN A 173 -62.15 19.25 -0.98
CA ASN A 173 -63.27 20.04 -1.31
C ASN A 173 -63.48 21.23 -0.33
N ALA A 174 -64.42 22.10 -0.58
CA ALA A 174 -64.65 23.32 0.21
C ALA A 174 -64.96 23.03 1.69
N ASP A 175 -65.66 21.95 1.97
CA ASP A 175 -66.04 21.56 3.34
C ASP A 175 -64.87 21.07 4.15
N GLU A 176 -63.86 20.46 3.49
CA GLU A 176 -62.64 19.95 4.08
C GLU A 176 -61.63 21.07 4.27
N LEU A 177 -61.64 22.12 3.47
CA LEU A 177 -60.80 23.29 3.60
C LEU A 177 -61.26 24.31 4.66
N GLY A 178 -62.40 24.09 5.30
CA GLY A 178 -62.80 24.88 6.45
C GLY A 178 -63.25 26.32 6.09
N THR A 179 -63.77 26.54 4.85
CA THR A 179 -64.23 27.85 4.36
C THR A 179 -65.71 28.05 4.55
#